data_84dc1a9f859a837dede50bb056c80dc0
#
_entry.id   84dc1a9f859a837dede50bb056c80dc0
#
_cell.length_a   1.000
_cell.length_b   1.000
_cell.length_c   1.000
_cell.angle_alpha   90.00
_cell.angle_beta   90.00
_cell.angle_gamma   90.00
#
_symmetry.space_group_name_H-M   'P 1'
#
loop_
_entity.id
_entity.type
_entity.pdbx_description
1 polymer ?
#
loop_
_entity_poly.entity_id
_entity_poly.type
_entity_poly.pdbx_seq_one_letter_code
_entity_poly.pdbx_strand_id
1 'polypeptide(L)'
;MKIALVMEWSTCTKNEIVYETLKKVAEANGHTVVNYGQFDMDDNRQTYNQNAILTAVLLQSGAADFVVTGCGTGEGAMLACNAMPGVQCGHVVDPADSYLFTQVNAGNCMSLPFAKGWGWGAEVNLEYVFEKLFVQEPGGGYPET
;
A
#
# COMPACT_ATOMS: atom_id res chain seq x y z
N MET A 1 10.75 -2.48 -9.11
CA MET A 1 9.65 -3.36 -8.61
C MET A 1 8.38 -3.14 -9.40
N LYS A 2 7.57 -4.16 -9.47
CA LYS A 2 6.18 -4.08 -9.92
C LYS A 2 5.31 -3.87 -8.69
N ILE A 3 4.60 -2.75 -8.64
CA ILE A 3 3.79 -2.36 -7.49
C ILE A 3 2.32 -2.44 -7.88
N ALA A 4 1.50 -3.02 -7.02
CA ALA A 4 0.06 -3.08 -7.19
C ALA A 4 -0.61 -2.14 -6.19
N LEU A 5 -1.59 -1.37 -6.65
CA LEU A 5 -2.51 -0.65 -5.79
C LEU A 5 -3.82 -1.42 -5.73
N VAL A 6 -4.25 -1.78 -4.52
CA VAL A 6 -5.47 -2.55 -4.28
C VAL A 6 -6.27 -1.84 -3.20
N MET A 7 -7.30 -1.11 -3.61
CA MET A 7 -8.16 -0.34 -2.69
C MET A 7 -9.53 -0.98 -2.52
N GLU A 8 -10.10 -0.81 -1.35
CA GLU A 8 -11.39 -1.41 -1.03
C GLU A 8 -12.56 -0.44 -1.34
N TRP A 9 -13.76 -0.98 -1.40
CA TRP A 9 -14.96 -0.28 -1.84
C TRP A 9 -15.25 1.03 -1.09
N SER A 10 -15.15 1.05 0.23
CA SER A 10 -15.56 2.22 1.02
C SER A 10 -14.63 3.42 0.86
N THR A 11 -13.45 3.21 0.32
CA THR A 11 -12.45 4.26 0.09
C THR A 11 -12.16 4.51 -1.38
N CYS A 12 -12.93 3.92 -2.27
CA CYS A 12 -12.68 3.96 -3.72
C CYS A 12 -12.74 5.38 -4.32
N THR A 13 -13.44 6.31 -3.67
CA THR A 13 -13.46 7.71 -4.11
C THR A 13 -12.08 8.38 -4.07
N LYS A 14 -11.15 7.81 -3.31
CA LYS A 14 -9.78 8.30 -3.20
C LYS A 14 -8.80 7.54 -4.10
N ASN A 15 -9.30 6.58 -4.88
CA ASN A 15 -8.43 5.75 -5.72
C ASN A 15 -7.58 6.58 -6.69
N GLU A 16 -8.16 7.56 -7.35
CA GLU A 16 -7.45 8.37 -8.33
C GLU A 16 -6.27 9.13 -7.70
N ILE A 17 -6.50 9.83 -6.59
CA ILE A 17 -5.43 10.61 -5.95
C ILE A 17 -4.34 9.70 -5.36
N VAL A 18 -4.71 8.56 -4.82
CA VAL A 18 -3.74 7.59 -4.31
C VAL A 18 -2.93 7.01 -5.46
N TYR A 19 -3.58 6.61 -6.53
CA TYR A 19 -2.91 6.07 -7.71
C TYR A 19 -1.93 7.07 -8.34
N GLU A 20 -2.37 8.29 -8.60
CA GLU A 20 -1.52 9.30 -9.23
C GLU A 20 -0.31 9.65 -8.35
N THR A 21 -0.50 9.74 -7.04
CA THR A 21 0.59 10.01 -6.10
C THR A 21 1.60 8.85 -6.07
N LEU A 22 1.11 7.62 -5.98
CA LEU A 22 1.95 6.43 -5.97
C LEU A 22 2.72 6.28 -7.30
N LYS A 23 2.03 6.44 -8.41
CA LYS A 23 2.62 6.35 -9.74
C LYS A 23 3.74 7.36 -9.94
N LYS A 24 3.51 8.62 -9.57
CA LYS A 24 4.50 9.68 -9.67
C LYS A 24 5.79 9.32 -8.93
N VAL A 25 5.67 8.87 -7.70
CA VAL A 25 6.83 8.55 -6.86
C VAL A 25 7.51 7.26 -7.33
N ALA A 26 6.73 6.23 -7.65
CA ALA A 26 7.25 4.95 -8.10
C ALA A 26 8.02 5.09 -9.43
N GLU A 27 7.46 5.76 -10.41
CA GLU A 27 8.09 5.95 -11.72
C GLU A 27 9.37 6.78 -11.61
N ALA A 28 9.39 7.79 -10.74
CA ALA A 28 10.60 8.57 -10.47
C ALA A 28 11.75 7.73 -9.90
N ASN A 29 11.44 6.57 -9.32
CA ASN A 29 12.40 5.61 -8.78
C ASN A 29 12.58 4.36 -9.66
N GLY A 30 12.07 4.37 -10.88
CA GLY A 30 12.25 3.28 -11.85
C GLY A 30 11.32 2.09 -11.66
N HIS A 31 10.21 2.27 -10.92
CA HIS A 31 9.22 1.22 -10.66
C HIS A 31 7.95 1.45 -11.47
N THR A 32 7.12 0.41 -11.58
CA THR A 32 5.83 0.48 -12.28
C THR A 32 4.69 0.21 -11.33
N VAL A 33 3.52 0.80 -11.61
CA VAL A 33 2.32 0.64 -10.79
C VAL A 33 1.16 0.18 -11.65
N VAL A 34 0.46 -0.85 -11.18
CA VAL A 34 -0.83 -1.29 -11.76
C VAL A 34 -1.92 -1.05 -10.72
N ASN A 35 -2.96 -0.35 -11.14
CA ASN A 35 -4.12 -0.05 -10.29
C ASN A 35 -5.20 -1.11 -10.51
N TYR A 36 -5.42 -1.96 -9.51
CA TYR A 36 -6.43 -3.03 -9.56
C TYR A 36 -7.80 -2.60 -9.05
N GLY A 37 -7.96 -1.34 -8.67
CA GLY A 37 -9.24 -0.78 -8.18
C GLY A 37 -9.37 -0.93 -6.66
N GLN A 38 -10.55 -0.78 -6.10
CA GLN A 38 -11.82 -0.51 -6.78
C GLN A 38 -11.88 0.95 -7.22
N PHE A 39 -12.51 1.22 -8.40
CA PHE A 39 -12.49 2.56 -9.00
C PHE A 39 -13.68 3.42 -8.61
N ASP A 40 -14.88 2.85 -8.51
CA ASP A 40 -16.08 3.57 -8.11
C ASP A 40 -17.02 2.71 -7.26
N MET A 41 -18.03 3.35 -6.69
CA MET A 41 -18.97 2.70 -5.76
C MET A 41 -20.02 1.83 -6.44
N ASP A 42 -20.22 1.98 -7.74
CA ASP A 42 -21.20 1.22 -8.52
C ASP A 42 -20.64 -0.08 -9.08
N ASP A 43 -19.33 -0.26 -8.99
CA ASP A 43 -18.62 -1.46 -9.42
C ASP A 43 -18.76 -2.59 -8.39
N ASN A 44 -18.24 -3.78 -8.70
CA ASN A 44 -18.20 -4.90 -7.77
C ASN A 44 -17.53 -4.50 -6.46
N ARG A 45 -18.20 -4.78 -5.34
CA ARG A 45 -17.72 -4.39 -4.02
C ARG A 45 -16.53 -5.24 -3.57
N GLN A 46 -15.35 -4.70 -3.73
CA GLN A 46 -14.14 -5.28 -3.16
C GLN A 46 -14.02 -4.86 -1.70
N THR A 47 -14.21 -5.79 -0.79
CA THR A 47 -13.92 -5.57 0.63
C THR A 47 -12.43 -5.76 0.90
N TYR A 48 -11.94 -5.30 2.06
CA TYR A 48 -10.53 -5.53 2.43
C TYR A 48 -10.21 -7.04 2.60
N ASN A 49 -11.21 -7.88 2.89
CA ASN A 49 -11.01 -9.32 2.95
C ASN A 49 -10.76 -9.93 1.57
N GLN A 50 -11.55 -9.52 0.58
CA GLN A 50 -11.34 -9.95 -0.81
C GLN A 50 -10.02 -9.42 -1.35
N ASN A 51 -9.66 -8.20 -1.02
CA ASN A 51 -8.40 -7.59 -1.40
C ASN A 51 -7.19 -8.27 -0.77
N ALA A 52 -7.35 -8.85 0.42
CA ALA A 52 -6.29 -9.66 1.04
C ALA A 52 -5.99 -10.92 0.20
N ILE A 53 -7.03 -11.58 -0.32
CA ILE A 53 -6.87 -12.72 -1.22
C ILE A 53 -6.20 -12.28 -2.52
N LEU A 54 -6.66 -11.20 -3.12
CA LEU A 54 -6.05 -10.64 -4.33
C LEU A 54 -4.57 -10.29 -4.10
N THR A 55 -4.26 -9.66 -2.97
CA THR A 55 -2.88 -9.31 -2.58
C THR A 55 -1.99 -10.56 -2.54
N ALA A 56 -2.46 -11.63 -1.90
CA ALA A 56 -1.71 -12.88 -1.84
C ALA A 56 -1.47 -13.46 -3.23
N VAL A 57 -2.48 -13.47 -4.08
CA VAL A 57 -2.36 -13.96 -5.47
C VAL A 57 -1.36 -13.13 -6.26
N LEU A 58 -1.42 -11.82 -6.17
CA LEU A 58 -0.51 -10.92 -6.87
C LEU A 58 0.95 -11.14 -6.46
N LEU A 59 1.20 -11.26 -5.16
CA LEU A 59 2.55 -11.46 -4.64
C LEU A 59 3.09 -12.85 -4.95
N GLN A 60 2.28 -13.88 -4.74
CA GLN A 60 2.73 -15.27 -4.95
C GLN A 60 2.90 -15.62 -6.43
N SER A 61 2.11 -15.04 -7.31
CA SER A 61 2.23 -15.26 -8.76
C SER A 61 3.38 -14.48 -9.39
N GLY A 62 3.95 -13.52 -8.68
CA GLY A 62 4.96 -12.63 -9.23
C GLY A 62 4.37 -11.50 -10.10
N ALA A 63 3.05 -11.32 -10.12
CA ALA A 63 2.42 -10.19 -10.81
C ALA A 63 2.75 -8.86 -10.13
N ALA A 64 3.02 -8.88 -8.83
CA ALA A 64 3.51 -7.75 -8.08
C ALA A 64 4.62 -8.17 -7.12
N ASP A 65 5.56 -7.25 -6.87
CA ASP A 65 6.62 -7.41 -5.88
C ASP A 65 6.25 -6.75 -4.55
N PHE A 66 5.40 -5.74 -4.62
CA PHE A 66 4.91 -4.99 -3.47
C PHE A 66 3.46 -4.56 -3.70
N VAL A 67 2.64 -4.61 -2.64
CA VAL A 67 1.23 -4.19 -2.71
C VAL A 67 0.98 -3.03 -1.75
N VAL A 68 0.36 -1.98 -2.28
CA VAL A 68 -0.19 -0.87 -1.49
C VAL A 68 -1.69 -1.07 -1.39
N THR A 69 -2.20 -1.16 -0.17
CA THR A 69 -3.63 -1.35 0.11
C THR A 69 -4.04 -0.50 1.31
N GLY A 70 -5.23 -0.69 1.80
CA GLY A 70 -5.74 0.01 2.96
C GLY A 70 -7.24 -0.20 3.14
N CYS A 71 -7.75 0.49 4.13
CA CYS A 71 -9.19 0.60 4.40
C CYS A 71 -9.43 1.89 5.18
N GLY A 72 -10.55 2.02 5.87
CA GLY A 72 -10.83 3.24 6.63
C GLY A 72 -9.73 3.57 7.65
N THR A 73 -9.33 2.61 8.46
CA THR A 73 -8.24 2.75 9.46
C THR A 73 -6.90 2.20 8.98
N GLY A 74 -6.91 1.31 8.00
CA GLY A 74 -5.76 0.52 7.59
C GLY A 74 -5.52 -0.73 8.42
N GLU A 75 -6.16 -0.87 9.57
CA GLU A 75 -5.93 -2.00 10.48
C GLU A 75 -6.62 -3.28 10.02
N GLY A 76 -7.88 -3.19 9.60
CA GLY A 76 -8.62 -4.35 9.10
C GLY A 76 -7.98 -4.96 7.86
N ALA A 77 -7.56 -4.13 6.93
CA ALA A 77 -6.84 -4.58 5.74
C ALA A 77 -5.49 -5.23 6.10
N MET A 78 -4.75 -4.65 7.05
CA MET A 78 -3.49 -5.23 7.54
C MET A 78 -3.71 -6.62 8.14
N LEU A 79 -4.69 -6.76 9.03
CA LEU A 79 -4.98 -8.04 9.68
C LEU A 79 -5.39 -9.10 8.67
N ALA A 80 -6.27 -8.74 7.72
CA ALA A 80 -6.71 -9.66 6.67
C ALA A 80 -5.55 -10.09 5.77
N CYS A 81 -4.70 -9.16 5.35
CA CYS A 81 -3.53 -9.45 4.52
C CYS A 81 -2.54 -10.38 5.24
N ASN A 82 -2.28 -10.14 6.51
CA ASN A 82 -1.35 -10.96 7.29
C ASN A 82 -1.89 -12.36 7.60
N ALA A 83 -3.19 -12.61 7.41
CA ALA A 83 -3.76 -13.95 7.48
C ALA A 83 -3.47 -14.78 6.22
N MET A 84 -2.97 -14.15 5.15
CA MET A 84 -2.69 -14.82 3.88
C MET A 84 -1.23 -15.32 3.82
N PRO A 85 -0.99 -16.51 3.26
CA PRO A 85 0.37 -17.02 3.12
C PRO A 85 1.24 -16.09 2.26
N GLY A 86 2.47 -15.85 2.70
CA GLY A 86 3.44 -15.07 1.94
C GLY A 86 3.24 -13.55 1.98
N VAL A 87 2.25 -13.06 2.70
CA VAL A 87 2.00 -11.62 2.85
C VAL A 87 2.53 -11.13 4.19
N GLN A 88 3.37 -10.12 4.15
CA GLN A 88 3.90 -9.41 5.31
C GLN A 88 3.49 -7.95 5.18
N CYS A 89 2.40 -7.60 5.85
CA CYS A 89 1.77 -6.29 5.74
C CYS A 89 2.00 -5.45 6.99
N GLY A 90 2.47 -4.24 6.80
CA GLY A 90 2.60 -3.24 7.86
C GLY A 90 1.49 -2.21 7.82
N HIS A 91 1.12 -1.71 8.99
CA HIS A 91 0.21 -0.56 9.14
C HIS A 91 1.06 0.71 9.06
N VAL A 92 0.80 1.53 8.04
CA VAL A 92 1.60 2.72 7.75
C VAL A 92 0.71 3.95 7.79
N VAL A 93 0.97 4.85 8.72
CA VAL A 93 0.20 6.09 8.91
C VAL A 93 0.99 7.29 8.43
N ASP A 94 2.31 7.27 8.58
CA ASP A 94 3.18 8.40 8.29
C ASP A 94 4.48 7.94 7.61
N PRO A 95 5.33 8.89 7.15
CA PRO A 95 6.58 8.55 6.47
C PRO A 95 7.57 7.75 7.34
N ALA A 96 7.60 7.99 8.64
CA ALA A 96 8.48 7.24 9.53
C ALA A 96 8.09 5.77 9.59
N ASP A 97 6.79 5.47 9.68
CA ASP A 97 6.28 4.09 9.60
C ASP A 97 6.72 3.41 8.30
N SER A 98 6.59 4.11 7.17
CA SER A 98 6.96 3.59 5.85
C SER A 98 8.44 3.22 5.80
N TYR A 99 9.30 4.12 6.23
CA TYR A 99 10.74 3.90 6.25
C TYR A 99 11.12 2.72 7.15
N LEU A 100 10.67 2.75 8.39
CA LEU A 100 11.05 1.75 9.38
C LEU A 100 10.51 0.36 9.02
N PHE A 101 9.26 0.27 8.60
CA PHE A 101 8.68 -0.99 8.17
C PHE A 101 9.44 -1.59 7.00
N THR A 102 9.75 -0.80 5.99
CA THR A 102 10.46 -1.28 4.81
C THR A 102 11.90 -1.68 5.13
N GLN A 103 12.59 -0.88 5.90
CA GLN A 103 14.02 -1.09 6.16
C GLN A 103 14.29 -2.16 7.22
N VAL A 104 13.47 -2.22 8.26
CA VAL A 104 13.67 -3.17 9.36
C VAL A 104 12.99 -4.50 9.06
N ASN A 105 11.74 -4.46 8.62
CA ASN A 105 10.91 -5.66 8.48
C ASN A 105 10.92 -6.25 7.07
N ALA A 106 11.32 -5.48 6.07
CA ALA A 106 11.36 -5.91 4.66
C ALA A 106 10.04 -6.52 4.20
N GLY A 107 8.91 -5.96 4.63
CA GLY A 107 7.60 -6.44 4.23
C GLY A 107 7.30 -6.21 2.75
N ASN A 108 6.27 -6.85 2.25
CA ASN A 108 5.86 -6.78 0.84
C ASN A 108 4.48 -6.18 0.62
N CYS A 109 3.88 -5.65 1.67
CA CYS A 109 2.55 -5.04 1.63
C CYS A 109 2.46 -3.91 2.64
N MET A 110 1.79 -2.84 2.25
CA MET A 110 1.59 -1.66 3.08
C MET A 110 0.09 -1.35 3.14
N SER A 111 -0.45 -1.20 4.35
CA SER A 111 -1.85 -0.85 4.57
C SER A 111 -1.97 0.55 5.17
N LEU A 112 -2.72 1.41 4.49
CA LEU A 112 -2.88 2.83 4.80
C LEU A 112 -4.29 3.16 5.29
N PRO A 113 -4.44 4.14 6.20
CA PRO A 113 -5.74 4.68 6.55
C PRO A 113 -6.20 5.67 5.49
N PHE A 114 -7.23 5.32 4.73
CA PHE A 114 -7.78 6.20 3.70
C PHE A 114 -8.99 7.00 4.16
N ALA A 115 -9.48 6.80 5.38
CA ALA A 115 -10.57 7.57 5.97
C ALA A 115 -10.16 8.25 7.27
N LYS A 116 -9.68 7.50 8.23
CA LYS A 116 -9.21 8.07 9.50
C LYS A 116 -7.98 8.94 9.28
N GLY A 117 -8.06 10.20 9.71
CA GLY A 117 -6.98 11.17 9.52
C GLY A 117 -6.86 11.71 8.09
N TRP A 118 -7.77 11.34 7.19
CA TRP A 118 -7.79 11.86 5.84
C TRP A 118 -8.47 13.23 5.81
N GLY A 119 -7.71 14.24 5.47
CA GLY A 119 -8.21 15.61 5.44
C GLY A 119 -7.25 16.50 4.68
N TRP A 120 -7.26 17.78 5.03
CA TRP A 120 -6.38 18.77 4.40
C TRP A 120 -4.92 18.36 4.54
N GLY A 121 -4.22 18.30 3.41
CA GLY A 121 -2.81 17.89 3.37
C GLY A 121 -2.58 16.38 3.34
N ALA A 122 -3.63 15.55 3.27
CA ALA A 122 -3.48 14.09 3.24
C ALA A 122 -2.62 13.62 2.05
N GLU A 123 -2.75 14.25 0.89
CA GLU A 123 -1.97 13.92 -0.30
C GLU A 123 -0.47 14.23 -0.11
N VAL A 124 -0.13 15.21 0.70
CA VAL A 124 1.27 15.53 1.03
C VAL A 124 1.88 14.43 1.91
N ASN A 125 1.16 14.03 2.94
CA ASN A 125 1.58 12.92 3.80
C ASN A 125 1.74 11.62 2.97
N LEU A 126 0.79 11.37 2.09
CA LEU A 126 0.80 10.20 1.22
C LEU A 126 2.03 10.18 0.30
N GLU A 127 2.37 11.31 -0.32
CA GLU A 127 3.56 11.44 -1.15
C GLU A 127 4.84 11.12 -0.36
N TYR A 128 4.97 11.66 0.84
CA TYR A 128 6.12 11.38 1.70
C TYR A 128 6.18 9.92 2.16
N VAL A 129 5.04 9.32 2.44
CA VAL A 129 4.96 7.88 2.74
C VAL A 129 5.54 7.06 1.59
N PHE A 130 5.13 7.36 0.36
CA PHE A 130 5.62 6.64 -0.81
C PHE A 130 7.09 6.93 -1.13
N GLU A 131 7.54 8.16 -0.93
CA GLU A 131 8.97 8.49 -1.08
C GLU A 131 9.84 7.66 -0.13
N LYS A 132 9.38 7.47 1.11
CA LYS A 132 10.13 6.70 2.11
C LYS A 132 10.11 5.19 1.86
N LEU A 133 9.17 4.71 1.05
CA LEU A 133 9.17 3.31 0.60
C LEU A 133 10.37 2.99 -0.31
N PHE A 134 10.84 3.95 -1.08
CA PHE A 134 11.86 3.74 -2.12
C PHE A 134 13.24 4.32 -1.78
N VAL A 135 13.51 4.67 -0.54
CA VAL A 135 14.78 5.30 -0.15
C VAL A 135 15.96 4.36 -0.43
N GLN A 136 15.79 3.08 -0.19
CA GLN A 136 16.78 2.05 -0.48
C GLN A 136 16.08 0.69 -0.60
N GLU A 137 16.83 -0.33 -0.93
CA GLU A 137 16.29 -1.68 -1.01
C GLU A 137 15.65 -2.11 0.32
N PRO A 138 14.49 -2.80 0.28
CA PRO A 138 13.86 -3.32 1.49
C PRO A 138 14.84 -4.17 2.30
N GLY A 139 14.81 -4.01 3.61
CA GLY A 139 15.71 -4.74 4.50
C GLY A 139 17.12 -4.19 4.57
N GLY A 140 17.35 -2.96 4.10
CA GLY A 140 18.65 -2.29 4.19
C GLY A 140 19.15 -2.08 5.60
N GLY A 141 18.25 -2.17 6.56
CA GLY A 141 18.56 -2.15 7.98
C GLY A 141 18.46 -0.76 8.61
N TYR A 142 17.84 -0.74 9.76
CA TYR A 142 17.80 0.41 10.66
C TYR A 142 17.50 -0.12 12.07
N PRO A 143 18.19 0.37 13.11
CA PRO A 143 19.38 1.25 13.01
C PRO A 143 20.58 0.52 12.41
N GLU A 144 21.45 1.28 11.79
CA GLU A 144 22.75 0.74 11.36
C GLU A 144 23.53 0.30 12.59
N THR A 145 23.97 -0.91 12.58
CA THR A 145 24.76 -1.49 13.66
C THR A 145 26.23 -1.57 13.30
#